data_a1e0524fea06486ecae3a1b1d9f8dab1
#
_entry.id   a1e0524fea06486ecae3a1b1d9f8dab1
#
_cell.length_a   1.000
_cell.length_b   1.000
_cell.length_c   1.000
_cell.angle_alpha   90.00
_cell.angle_beta   90.00
_cell.angle_gamma   90.00
#
_symmetry.space_group_name_H-M   'P 1'
#
loop_
_entity.id
_entity.type
_entity.pdbx_description
1 polymer ?
#
loop_
_entity_poly.entity_id
_entity_poly.type
_entity_poly.pdbx_seq_one_letter_code
_entity_poly.pdbx_strand_id
1 'polypeptide(L)'
;MFLTKFLRELNLKILIAEIFIFTLVLLFIGIYTNPSDPLFIESKFGYLFYLLPLLVFTLYYGLVAGIISFFTIVLMAFFFYKEFPTVYILWLFLFTLVASEFNYYWSENVKKAEEKFKYADGKLRDLARELMLLKISHDQLEKQYIIKPISIREVIYQIKQKIISNFEENEVFNMLMNLLIQSFNIEKAALVYIDLEKNNSKIISSTHDDFNFNIKDVLVSKAIEDRSISYLSKIEEESKYYAAIPVFISETQVYLFVIEEIGFLSLNMDTLLMINLFIYYVISEKLILEKIKDIVKKFDMFDIDFIKEMHRMSEIKKNLGIESSLVIFQIKGSIENENIKNLLRKNLRGLDTMDSLFIQEENLLIITILLPFTPISGANSFVERVKNILVENLSLSFFEKNIKLKIEAVDINPAKNLQSILETIK
;
A
#
# COMPACT_ATOMS: atom_id res chain seq x y z
N MET A 1 15.08 -11.64 -2.74
CA MET A 1 14.66 -12.19 -1.43
C MET A 1 15.79 -12.93 -0.68
N PHE A 2 16.58 -13.82 -1.33
CA PHE A 2 17.69 -14.54 -0.68
C PHE A 2 18.88 -13.61 -0.33
N LEU A 3 19.26 -12.74 -1.24
CA LEU A 3 20.36 -11.78 -1.05
C LEU A 3 20.05 -10.74 0.04
N THR A 4 18.83 -10.23 0.09
CA THR A 4 18.38 -9.27 1.11
C THR A 4 18.32 -9.89 2.50
N LYS A 5 17.93 -11.17 2.60
CA LYS A 5 17.96 -11.93 3.85
C LYS A 5 19.38 -12.20 4.32
N PHE A 6 20.26 -12.58 3.39
CA PHE A 6 21.69 -12.80 3.66
C PHE A 6 22.43 -11.53 4.10
N LEU A 7 22.19 -10.39 3.43
CA LEU A 7 22.73 -9.08 3.82
C LEU A 7 22.21 -8.61 5.18
N ARG A 8 20.95 -8.91 5.50
CA ARG A 8 20.36 -8.60 6.81
C ARG A 8 20.95 -9.44 7.92
N GLU A 9 21.22 -10.72 7.69
CA GLU A 9 21.90 -11.61 8.64
C GLU A 9 23.38 -11.25 8.81
N LEU A 10 24.05 -10.84 7.74
CA LEU A 10 25.43 -10.36 7.77
C LEU A 10 25.55 -9.06 8.57
N ASN A 11 24.63 -8.10 8.34
CA ASN A 11 24.55 -6.86 9.10
C ASN A 11 24.29 -7.11 10.58
N LEU A 12 23.47 -8.09 10.94
CA LEU A 12 23.18 -8.42 12.33
C LEU A 12 24.42 -9.00 13.04
N LYS A 13 25.18 -9.89 12.39
CA LYS A 13 26.43 -10.46 12.93
C LYS A 13 27.51 -9.41 13.12
N ILE A 14 27.66 -8.51 12.14
CA ILE A 14 28.62 -7.41 12.21
C ILE A 14 28.24 -6.48 13.37
N LEU A 15 26.99 -6.13 13.49
CA LEU A 15 26.45 -5.27 14.54
C LEU A 15 26.66 -5.88 15.94
N ILE A 16 26.40 -7.17 16.10
CA ILE A 16 26.66 -7.89 17.36
C ILE A 16 28.14 -7.84 17.71
N ALA A 17 29.03 -8.09 16.74
CA ALA A 17 30.47 -8.02 16.95
C ALA A 17 30.92 -6.60 17.31
N GLU A 18 30.40 -5.59 16.67
CA GLU A 18 30.71 -4.18 16.92
C GLU A 18 30.33 -3.76 18.35
N ILE A 19 29.12 -4.08 18.79
CA ILE A 19 28.63 -3.80 20.14
C ILE A 19 29.50 -4.52 21.19
N PHE A 20 29.79 -5.79 20.94
CA PHE A 20 30.63 -6.59 21.83
C PHE A 20 32.04 -6.01 21.95
N ILE A 21 32.69 -5.68 20.83
CA ILE A 21 34.02 -5.06 20.80
C ILE A 21 34.02 -3.71 21.53
N PHE A 22 33.01 -2.85 21.26
CA PHE A 22 32.92 -1.55 21.90
C PHE A 22 32.73 -1.68 23.41
N THR A 23 31.88 -2.61 23.86
CA THR A 23 31.69 -2.88 25.29
C THR A 23 32.98 -3.39 25.94
N LEU A 24 33.71 -4.26 25.26
CA LEU A 24 35.03 -4.74 25.71
C LEU A 24 36.03 -3.60 25.83
N VAL A 25 36.09 -2.68 24.86
CA VAL A 25 36.98 -1.52 24.90
C VAL A 25 36.67 -0.64 26.10
N LEU A 26 35.38 -0.36 26.37
CA LEU A 26 34.99 0.38 27.56
C LEU A 26 35.39 -0.32 28.86
N LEU A 27 35.24 -1.64 28.91
CA LEU A 27 35.66 -2.43 30.06
C LEU A 27 37.18 -2.38 30.26
N PHE A 28 37.97 -2.43 29.16
CA PHE A 28 39.40 -2.29 29.22
C PHE A 28 39.87 -0.93 29.74
N ILE A 29 39.18 0.13 29.33
CA ILE A 29 39.38 1.49 29.86
C ILE A 29 39.13 1.53 31.37
N GLY A 30 38.02 0.90 31.82
CA GLY A 30 37.71 0.80 33.25
C GLY A 30 38.78 0.10 34.06
N ILE A 31 39.31 -1.05 33.57
CA ILE A 31 40.39 -1.79 34.22
C ILE A 31 41.69 -0.97 34.26
N TYR A 32 42.00 -0.24 33.16
CA TYR A 32 43.21 0.56 33.07
C TYR A 32 43.17 1.78 33.99
N THR A 33 41.98 2.44 34.12
CA THR A 33 41.84 3.67 34.91
C THR A 33 41.67 3.40 36.41
N ASN A 34 41.00 2.30 36.77
CA ASN A 34 40.77 1.92 38.17
C ASN A 34 40.80 0.40 38.35
N PRO A 35 42.01 -0.20 38.51
CA PRO A 35 42.14 -1.65 38.65
C PRO A 35 41.45 -2.24 39.89
N SER A 36 41.23 -1.46 40.93
CA SER A 36 40.57 -1.88 42.19
C SER A 36 39.02 -1.89 42.08
N ASP A 37 38.47 -0.99 41.28
CA ASP A 37 37.01 -0.88 41.01
C ASP A 37 36.75 -0.58 39.55
N PRO A 38 36.90 -1.58 38.64
CA PRO A 38 36.80 -1.40 37.20
C PRO A 38 35.41 -0.94 36.74
N LEU A 39 34.34 -1.22 37.50
CA LEU A 39 32.95 -0.82 37.17
C LEU A 39 32.59 0.53 37.82
N PHE A 40 33.54 1.18 38.53
CA PHE A 40 33.33 2.45 39.19
C PHE A 40 32.13 2.49 40.19
N ILE A 41 31.86 1.38 40.87
CA ILE A 41 30.69 1.20 41.72
C ILE A 41 30.79 2.12 42.95
N GLU A 42 31.96 2.32 43.51
CA GLU A 42 32.21 3.18 44.68
C GLU A 42 32.25 4.68 44.33
N SER A 43 32.35 5.01 43.06
CA SER A 43 32.40 6.40 42.59
C SER A 43 31.02 7.03 42.53
N LYS A 44 30.87 8.27 43.03
CA LYS A 44 29.58 9.00 43.07
C LYS A 44 28.88 9.11 41.69
N PHE A 45 29.61 9.19 40.59
CA PHE A 45 29.10 9.30 39.22
C PHE A 45 29.64 8.23 38.29
N GLY A 46 30.51 7.35 38.74
CA GLY A 46 31.16 6.34 37.90
C GLY A 46 30.20 5.30 37.34
N TYR A 47 29.09 5.02 38.04
CA TYR A 47 28.06 4.12 37.57
C TYR A 47 27.43 4.55 36.23
N LEU A 48 27.46 5.85 35.89
CA LEU A 48 26.98 6.36 34.61
C LEU A 48 27.86 5.94 33.42
N PHE A 49 29.14 5.64 33.68
CA PHE A 49 30.10 5.29 32.61
C PHE A 49 29.69 4.09 31.79
N TYR A 50 29.12 3.09 32.41
CA TYR A 50 28.60 1.88 31.71
C TYR A 50 27.10 1.98 31.43
N LEU A 51 26.36 2.65 32.27
CA LEU A 51 24.92 2.81 32.11
C LEU A 51 24.57 3.59 30.84
N LEU A 52 25.26 4.70 30.54
CA LEU A 52 24.97 5.52 29.37
C LEU A 52 25.18 4.78 28.05
N PRO A 53 26.35 4.14 27.79
CA PRO A 53 26.53 3.33 26.59
C PRO A 53 25.53 2.17 26.48
N LEU A 54 25.25 1.48 27.58
CA LEU A 54 24.25 0.42 27.62
C LEU A 54 22.87 0.92 27.21
N LEU A 55 22.43 2.06 27.75
CA LEU A 55 21.18 2.69 27.37
C LEU A 55 21.14 3.09 25.88
N VAL A 56 22.20 3.74 25.40
CA VAL A 56 22.30 4.17 24.00
C VAL A 56 22.21 2.97 23.05
N PHE A 57 22.95 1.89 23.32
CA PHE A 57 22.88 0.68 22.50
C PHE A 57 21.52 0.02 22.55
N THR A 58 20.90 -0.06 23.74
CA THR A 58 19.58 -0.64 23.88
C THR A 58 18.50 0.20 23.19
N LEU A 59 18.55 1.52 23.30
CA LEU A 59 17.62 2.45 22.67
C LEU A 59 17.78 2.47 21.14
N TYR A 60 18.99 2.32 20.61
CA TYR A 60 19.23 2.40 19.18
C TYR A 60 19.05 1.06 18.48
N TYR A 61 19.62 -0.01 19.02
CA TYR A 61 19.64 -1.34 18.40
C TYR A 61 18.67 -2.35 19.01
N GLY A 62 17.99 -2.00 20.09
CA GLY A 62 16.98 -2.81 20.75
C GLY A 62 17.53 -3.84 21.75
N LEU A 63 16.64 -4.75 22.17
CA LEU A 63 16.86 -5.71 23.26
C LEU A 63 18.12 -6.56 23.08
N VAL A 64 18.37 -7.04 21.85
CA VAL A 64 19.52 -7.94 21.59
C VAL A 64 20.85 -7.25 21.92
N ALA A 65 20.99 -6.00 21.50
CA ALA A 65 22.18 -5.20 21.79
C ALA A 65 22.36 -4.93 23.28
N GLY A 66 21.26 -4.60 23.95
CA GLY A 66 21.24 -4.40 25.39
C GLY A 66 21.66 -5.65 26.17
N ILE A 67 21.11 -6.79 25.81
CA ILE A 67 21.45 -8.08 26.45
C ILE A 67 22.92 -8.44 26.26
N ILE A 68 23.48 -8.26 25.06
CA ILE A 68 24.89 -8.57 24.79
C ILE A 68 25.80 -7.68 25.65
N SER A 69 25.56 -6.37 25.67
CA SER A 69 26.32 -5.42 26.48
C SER A 69 26.16 -5.72 27.97
N PHE A 70 24.95 -6.02 28.44
CA PHE A 70 24.67 -6.39 29.82
C PHE A 70 25.44 -7.63 30.24
N PHE A 71 25.35 -8.73 29.48
CA PHE A 71 26.08 -9.97 29.80
C PHE A 71 27.58 -9.80 29.80
N THR A 72 28.11 -8.96 28.91
CA THR A 72 29.55 -8.63 28.89
C THR A 72 29.99 -7.94 30.19
N ILE A 73 29.17 -6.99 30.71
CA ILE A 73 29.43 -6.33 31.98
C ILE A 73 29.31 -7.28 33.17
N VAL A 74 28.28 -8.17 33.16
CA VAL A 74 28.07 -9.19 34.20
C VAL A 74 29.22 -10.15 34.26
N LEU A 75 29.71 -10.61 33.12
CA LEU A 75 30.87 -11.52 33.02
C LEU A 75 32.12 -10.87 33.65
N MET A 76 32.34 -9.60 33.36
CA MET A 76 33.42 -8.85 33.99
C MET A 76 33.27 -8.71 35.49
N ALA A 77 32.08 -8.36 35.98
CA ALA A 77 31.79 -8.27 37.39
C ALA A 77 32.13 -9.60 38.11
N PHE A 78 31.80 -10.74 37.49
CA PHE A 78 32.07 -12.05 38.04
C PHE A 78 33.58 -12.34 38.19
N PHE A 79 34.42 -11.87 37.26
CA PHE A 79 35.86 -12.12 37.30
C PHE A 79 36.63 -11.16 38.19
N PHE A 80 36.21 -9.91 38.34
CA PHE A 80 37.00 -8.87 39.02
C PHE A 80 36.52 -8.59 40.45
N TYR A 81 35.26 -8.89 40.83
CA TYR A 81 34.76 -8.61 42.16
C TYR A 81 34.69 -9.88 43.02
N LYS A 82 35.28 -9.84 44.23
CA LYS A 82 35.15 -10.92 45.21
C LYS A 82 33.74 -11.07 45.73
N GLU A 83 33.07 -9.93 45.95
CA GLU A 83 31.67 -9.85 46.30
C GLU A 83 30.90 -9.33 45.08
N PHE A 84 30.01 -10.18 44.54
CA PHE A 84 29.27 -9.84 43.34
C PHE A 84 28.32 -8.65 43.58
N PRO A 85 28.41 -7.56 42.77
CA PRO A 85 27.65 -6.32 42.98
C PRO A 85 26.21 -6.46 42.54
N THR A 86 25.42 -7.24 43.26
CA THR A 86 24.05 -7.64 42.89
C THR A 86 23.13 -6.44 42.65
N VAL A 87 23.19 -5.44 43.52
CA VAL A 87 22.31 -4.24 43.44
C VAL A 87 22.64 -3.44 42.15
N TYR A 88 23.90 -3.27 41.82
CA TYR A 88 24.33 -2.57 40.62
C TYR A 88 23.88 -3.28 39.34
N ILE A 89 24.11 -4.58 39.30
CA ILE A 89 23.71 -5.43 38.17
C ILE A 89 22.18 -5.45 38.00
N LEU A 90 21.42 -5.49 39.10
CA LEU A 90 19.96 -5.45 39.07
C LEU A 90 19.46 -4.13 38.47
N TRP A 91 20.07 -3.00 38.82
CA TRP A 91 19.73 -1.71 38.21
C TRP A 91 20.07 -1.67 36.73
N LEU A 92 21.24 -2.14 36.30
CA LEU A 92 21.59 -2.23 34.88
C LEU A 92 20.58 -3.09 34.09
N PHE A 93 20.17 -4.24 34.66
CA PHE A 93 19.16 -5.10 34.07
C PHE A 93 17.83 -4.38 33.91
N LEU A 94 17.36 -3.70 34.95
CA LEU A 94 16.10 -2.97 34.94
C LEU A 94 16.12 -1.86 33.89
N PHE A 95 17.18 -1.08 33.83
CA PHE A 95 17.32 -0.04 32.80
C PHE A 95 17.37 -0.63 31.39
N THR A 96 18.02 -1.78 31.18
CA THR A 96 18.03 -2.47 29.89
C THR A 96 16.64 -2.87 29.47
N LEU A 97 15.82 -3.42 30.38
CA LEU A 97 14.42 -3.79 30.10
C LEU A 97 13.58 -2.57 29.73
N VAL A 98 13.65 -1.50 30.52
CA VAL A 98 12.88 -0.27 30.26
C VAL A 98 13.29 0.37 28.93
N ALA A 99 14.59 0.47 28.65
CA ALA A 99 15.09 1.00 27.38
C ALA A 99 14.70 0.15 26.18
N SER A 100 14.70 -1.18 26.34
CA SER A 100 14.25 -2.11 25.31
C SER A 100 12.77 -1.95 25.00
N GLU A 101 11.91 -1.85 26.02
CA GLU A 101 10.48 -1.63 25.82
C GLU A 101 10.21 -0.30 25.12
N PHE A 102 10.94 0.75 25.48
CA PHE A 102 10.86 2.04 24.81
C PHE A 102 11.27 1.95 23.34
N ASN A 103 12.39 1.26 23.03
CA ASN A 103 12.83 1.03 21.65
C ASN A 103 11.77 0.25 20.84
N TYR A 104 11.21 -0.81 21.42
CA TYR A 104 10.15 -1.59 20.78
C TYR A 104 8.93 -0.73 20.47
N TYR A 105 8.42 0.00 21.46
CA TYR A 105 7.27 0.88 21.27
C TYR A 105 7.52 1.97 20.22
N TRP A 106 8.69 2.58 20.24
CA TRP A 106 9.05 3.63 19.28
C TRP A 106 9.19 3.07 17.85
N SER A 107 9.91 1.96 17.69
CA SER A 107 10.08 1.29 16.40
C SER A 107 8.75 0.86 15.78
N GLU A 108 7.85 0.35 16.60
CA GLU A 108 6.50 -0.05 16.16
C GLU A 108 5.68 1.17 15.69
N ASN A 109 5.74 2.27 16.42
CA ASN A 109 5.04 3.51 16.03
C ASN A 109 5.61 4.11 14.74
N VAL A 110 6.94 4.09 14.57
CA VAL A 110 7.58 4.55 13.32
C VAL A 110 7.13 3.69 12.14
N LYS A 111 7.14 2.37 12.27
CA LYS A 111 6.66 1.46 11.22
C LYS A 111 5.20 1.74 10.85
N LYS A 112 4.34 1.90 11.84
CA LYS A 112 2.92 2.24 11.62
C LYS A 112 2.77 3.59 10.90
N ALA A 113 3.58 4.58 11.25
CA ALA A 113 3.57 5.88 10.59
C ALA A 113 4.04 5.80 9.14
N GLU A 114 5.11 5.03 8.85
CA GLU A 114 5.61 4.80 7.49
C GLU A 114 4.58 4.11 6.60
N GLU A 115 3.88 3.10 7.12
CA GLU A 115 2.85 2.40 6.34
C GLU A 115 1.63 3.28 6.06
N LYS A 116 1.21 4.10 7.04
CA LYS A 116 0.17 5.11 6.80
C LYS A 116 0.59 6.12 5.74
N PHE A 117 1.85 6.55 5.77
CA PHE A 117 2.40 7.45 4.76
C PHE A 117 2.43 6.81 3.37
N LYS A 118 2.92 5.58 3.25
CA LYS A 118 2.92 4.82 1.97
C LYS A 118 1.51 4.64 1.40
N TYR A 119 0.54 4.34 2.27
CA TYR A 119 -0.85 4.23 1.84
C TYR A 119 -1.39 5.56 1.32
N ALA A 120 -1.18 6.65 2.07
CA ALA A 120 -1.64 7.97 1.68
C ALA A 120 -0.99 8.44 0.37
N ASP A 121 0.31 8.19 0.19
CA ASP A 121 1.05 8.48 -1.04
C ASP A 121 0.52 7.66 -2.22
N GLY A 122 0.24 6.36 -2.01
CA GLY A 122 -0.42 5.53 -3.00
C GLY A 122 -1.79 6.07 -3.42
N LYS A 123 -2.61 6.48 -2.44
CA LYS A 123 -3.93 7.04 -2.72
C LYS A 123 -3.85 8.39 -3.46
N LEU A 124 -2.88 9.22 -3.11
CA LEU A 124 -2.62 10.48 -3.83
C LEU A 124 -2.22 10.22 -5.29
N ARG A 125 -1.39 9.22 -5.53
CA ARG A 125 -1.01 8.83 -6.91
C ARG A 125 -2.22 8.30 -7.68
N ASP A 126 -3.06 7.50 -7.07
CA ASP A 126 -4.30 7.00 -7.68
C ASP A 126 -5.24 8.16 -8.04
N LEU A 127 -5.45 9.11 -7.11
CA LEU A 127 -6.24 10.33 -7.36
C LEU A 127 -5.63 11.20 -8.45
N ALA A 128 -4.30 11.39 -8.45
CA ALA A 128 -3.62 12.15 -9.49
C ALA A 128 -3.82 11.51 -10.88
N ARG A 129 -3.79 10.17 -10.95
CA ARG A 129 -4.09 9.43 -12.19
C ARG A 129 -5.54 9.61 -12.62
N GLU A 130 -6.50 9.50 -11.70
CA GLU A 130 -7.91 9.72 -12.01
C GLU A 130 -8.18 11.15 -12.51
N LEU A 131 -7.57 12.15 -11.87
CA LEU A 131 -7.64 13.55 -12.32
C LEU A 131 -7.00 13.73 -13.69
N MET A 132 -5.86 13.08 -13.95
CA MET A 132 -5.20 13.13 -15.25
C MET A 132 -6.05 12.48 -16.34
N LEU A 133 -6.65 11.31 -16.06
CA LEU A 133 -7.59 10.65 -16.97
C LEU A 133 -8.81 11.53 -17.25
N LEU A 134 -9.33 12.20 -16.21
CA LEU A 134 -10.45 13.12 -16.34
C LEU A 134 -10.08 14.34 -17.19
N LYS A 135 -8.89 14.90 -17.00
CA LYS A 135 -8.35 16.01 -17.80
C LYS A 135 -8.17 15.60 -19.25
N ILE A 136 -7.55 14.43 -19.51
CA ILE A 136 -7.38 13.89 -20.85
C ILE A 136 -8.74 13.70 -21.53
N SER A 137 -9.72 13.12 -20.83
CA SER A 137 -11.10 12.96 -21.32
C SER A 137 -11.74 14.30 -21.66
N HIS A 138 -11.51 15.32 -20.83
CA HIS A 138 -12.03 16.67 -21.07
C HIS A 138 -11.34 17.33 -22.27
N ASP A 139 -10.01 17.26 -22.36
CA ASP A 139 -9.23 17.81 -23.46
C ASP A 139 -9.53 17.12 -24.81
N GLN A 140 -9.82 15.81 -24.76
CA GLN A 140 -10.28 15.07 -25.94
C GLN A 140 -11.72 15.42 -26.32
N LEU A 141 -12.61 15.63 -25.36
CA LEU A 141 -13.95 16.17 -25.64
C LEU A 141 -13.87 17.54 -26.31
N GLU A 142 -13.00 18.41 -25.85
CA GLU A 142 -12.82 19.75 -26.40
C GLU A 142 -12.22 19.72 -27.84
N LYS A 143 -11.30 18.78 -28.12
CA LYS A 143 -10.71 18.59 -29.45
C LYS A 143 -11.56 17.78 -30.41
N GLN A 144 -12.46 16.91 -29.92
CA GLN A 144 -13.26 15.98 -30.73
C GLN A 144 -14.75 16.32 -30.81
N TYR A 145 -15.17 17.53 -30.44
CA TYR A 145 -16.58 17.92 -30.54
C TYR A 145 -17.22 17.72 -31.94
N ILE A 146 -16.45 17.22 -32.88
CA ILE A 146 -16.88 17.02 -34.27
C ILE A 146 -16.95 15.54 -34.71
N ILE A 147 -16.23 14.54 -34.11
CA ILE A 147 -16.10 13.26 -34.81
C ILE A 147 -16.32 11.92 -34.07
N LYS A 148 -16.19 11.74 -32.75
CA LYS A 148 -16.52 10.40 -32.15
C LYS A 148 -16.86 10.42 -30.65
N PRO A 149 -17.97 9.74 -30.23
CA PRO A 149 -18.45 9.75 -28.85
C PRO A 149 -18.12 8.44 -28.10
N ILE A 150 -16.88 8.04 -27.96
CA ILE A 150 -16.54 7.00 -26.99
C ILE A 150 -15.75 7.64 -25.86
N SER A 151 -16.41 7.82 -24.72
CA SER A 151 -15.78 8.36 -23.52
C SER A 151 -14.79 7.32 -22.99
N ILE A 152 -13.53 7.72 -22.81
CA ILE A 152 -12.49 6.89 -22.17
C ILE A 152 -12.97 6.32 -20.83
N ARG A 153 -13.76 7.09 -20.08
CA ARG A 153 -14.40 6.65 -18.83
C ARG A 153 -15.32 5.46 -19.06
N GLU A 154 -16.12 5.48 -20.13
CA GLU A 154 -17.02 4.38 -20.46
C GLU A 154 -16.27 3.10 -20.79
N VAL A 155 -15.17 3.20 -21.54
CA VAL A 155 -14.33 2.04 -21.87
C VAL A 155 -13.64 1.48 -20.62
N ILE A 156 -13.12 2.33 -19.75
CA ILE A 156 -12.54 1.92 -18.47
C ILE A 156 -13.59 1.22 -17.60
N TYR A 157 -14.80 1.75 -17.55
CA TYR A 157 -15.92 1.13 -16.84
C TYR A 157 -16.25 -0.26 -17.42
N GLN A 158 -16.34 -0.37 -18.74
CA GLN A 158 -16.58 -1.64 -19.43
C GLN A 158 -15.45 -2.64 -19.18
N ILE A 159 -14.18 -2.20 -19.17
CA ILE A 159 -13.04 -3.04 -18.81
C ILE A 159 -13.19 -3.56 -17.38
N LYS A 160 -13.52 -2.70 -16.42
CA LYS A 160 -13.78 -3.11 -15.02
C LYS A 160 -14.88 -4.19 -14.96
N GLN A 161 -16.02 -3.96 -15.60
CA GLN A 161 -17.14 -4.91 -15.61
C GLN A 161 -16.75 -6.26 -16.23
N LYS A 162 -15.97 -6.24 -17.30
CA LYS A 162 -15.53 -7.48 -17.95
C LYS A 162 -14.52 -8.27 -17.12
N ILE A 163 -13.59 -7.62 -16.44
CA ILE A 163 -12.66 -8.33 -15.54
C ILE A 163 -13.45 -9.09 -14.44
N ILE A 164 -14.56 -8.52 -13.98
CA ILE A 164 -15.40 -9.12 -12.94
C ILE A 164 -16.22 -10.29 -13.45
N SER A 165 -16.76 -10.19 -14.68
CA SER A 165 -17.68 -11.18 -15.26
C SER A 165 -17.04 -12.48 -15.74
N ASN A 166 -15.75 -12.72 -15.47
CA ASN A 166 -15.02 -13.93 -15.86
C ASN A 166 -14.67 -14.08 -17.36
N PHE A 167 -14.53 -12.99 -18.06
CA PHE A 167 -13.99 -13.09 -19.42
C PHE A 167 -12.53 -13.59 -19.42
N GLU A 168 -12.17 -14.27 -20.50
CA GLU A 168 -10.81 -14.72 -20.71
C GLU A 168 -9.84 -13.54 -20.67
N GLU A 169 -8.66 -13.79 -20.15
CA GLU A 169 -7.60 -12.79 -19.97
C GLU A 169 -7.35 -11.97 -21.24
N ASN A 170 -7.44 -12.61 -22.39
CA ASN A 170 -7.22 -11.99 -23.69
C ASN A 170 -8.26 -10.92 -24.05
N GLU A 171 -9.51 -11.03 -23.59
CA GLU A 171 -10.55 -10.06 -23.96
C GLU A 171 -10.33 -8.68 -23.34
N VAL A 172 -9.87 -8.62 -22.11
CA VAL A 172 -9.58 -7.35 -21.42
C VAL A 172 -8.45 -6.59 -22.12
N PHE A 173 -7.39 -7.31 -22.49
CA PHE A 173 -6.26 -6.72 -23.20
C PHE A 173 -6.59 -6.38 -24.65
N ASN A 174 -7.46 -7.14 -25.31
CA ASN A 174 -7.95 -6.79 -26.63
C ASN A 174 -8.81 -5.52 -26.61
N MET A 175 -9.63 -5.32 -25.57
CA MET A 175 -10.35 -4.05 -25.40
C MET A 175 -9.41 -2.88 -25.16
N LEU A 176 -8.40 -3.05 -24.32
CA LEU A 176 -7.36 -2.04 -24.13
C LEU A 176 -6.67 -1.72 -25.45
N MET A 177 -6.27 -2.74 -26.21
CA MET A 177 -5.64 -2.59 -27.51
C MET A 177 -6.52 -1.78 -28.46
N ASN A 178 -7.80 -2.15 -28.60
CA ASN A 178 -8.75 -1.41 -29.45
C ASN A 178 -8.91 0.06 -29.02
N LEU A 179 -8.94 0.33 -27.72
CA LEU A 179 -8.99 1.68 -27.19
C LEU A 179 -7.73 2.48 -27.59
N LEU A 180 -6.54 1.89 -27.42
CA LEU A 180 -5.29 2.53 -27.75
C LEU A 180 -5.17 2.84 -29.25
N ILE A 181 -5.57 1.87 -30.11
CA ILE A 181 -5.61 2.04 -31.55
C ILE A 181 -6.50 3.23 -31.93
N GLN A 182 -7.74 3.25 -31.43
CA GLN A 182 -8.71 4.28 -31.78
C GLN A 182 -8.36 5.65 -31.24
N SER A 183 -7.76 5.72 -30.04
CA SER A 183 -7.47 6.99 -29.36
C SER A 183 -6.16 7.64 -29.81
N PHE A 184 -5.16 6.83 -30.18
CA PHE A 184 -3.81 7.31 -30.45
C PHE A 184 -3.31 7.07 -31.87
N ASN A 185 -4.19 6.64 -32.76
CA ASN A 185 -3.85 6.38 -34.18
C ASN A 185 -2.67 5.40 -34.35
N ILE A 186 -2.73 4.31 -33.58
CA ILE A 186 -1.75 3.23 -33.63
C ILE A 186 -2.21 2.24 -34.71
N GLU A 187 -1.31 1.86 -35.63
CA GLU A 187 -1.62 0.92 -36.70
C GLU A 187 -1.14 -0.49 -36.34
N LYS A 188 0.10 -0.60 -35.84
CA LYS A 188 0.68 -1.90 -35.49
C LYS A 188 1.40 -1.87 -34.16
N ALA A 189 0.90 -2.65 -33.21
CA ALA A 189 1.42 -2.75 -31.84
C ALA A 189 1.12 -4.11 -31.21
N ALA A 190 1.85 -4.42 -30.14
CA ALA A 190 1.58 -5.57 -29.30
C ALA A 190 1.87 -5.27 -27.83
N LEU A 191 1.10 -5.92 -26.96
CA LEU A 191 1.36 -5.99 -25.53
C LEU A 191 1.98 -7.35 -25.22
N VAL A 192 3.18 -7.33 -24.66
CA VAL A 192 3.98 -8.52 -24.37
C VAL A 192 4.25 -8.59 -22.88
N TYR A 193 4.00 -9.74 -22.27
CA TYR A 193 4.45 -10.03 -20.91
C TYR A 193 5.84 -10.67 -20.96
N ILE A 194 6.75 -10.19 -20.15
CA ILE A 194 8.13 -10.65 -20.07
C ILE A 194 8.46 -10.99 -18.61
N ASP A 195 8.96 -12.22 -18.41
CA ASP A 195 9.54 -12.67 -17.14
C ASP A 195 11.08 -12.65 -17.30
N LEU A 196 11.71 -11.67 -16.67
CA LEU A 196 13.16 -11.43 -16.79
C LEU A 196 14.00 -12.52 -16.11
N GLU A 197 13.45 -13.21 -15.09
CA GLU A 197 14.16 -14.33 -14.44
C GLU A 197 14.19 -15.57 -15.31
N LYS A 198 13.06 -15.88 -15.97
CA LYS A 198 12.92 -17.06 -16.82
C LYS A 198 13.32 -16.82 -18.26
N ASN A 199 13.64 -15.58 -18.59
CA ASN A 199 13.94 -15.13 -19.96
C ASN A 199 12.85 -15.56 -20.97
N ASN A 200 11.58 -15.47 -20.54
CA ASN A 200 10.43 -15.90 -21.32
C ASN A 200 9.55 -14.69 -21.66
N SER A 201 9.07 -14.64 -22.90
CA SER A 201 8.15 -13.61 -23.37
C SER A 201 6.90 -14.23 -23.97
N LYS A 202 5.73 -13.67 -23.65
CA LYS A 202 4.43 -14.10 -24.18
C LYS A 202 3.69 -12.88 -24.72
N ILE A 203 3.28 -12.91 -25.98
CA ILE A 203 2.38 -11.91 -26.54
C ILE A 203 1.00 -12.11 -25.90
N ILE A 204 0.49 -11.06 -25.27
CA ILE A 204 -0.82 -11.08 -24.60
C ILE A 204 -1.92 -10.61 -25.54
N SER A 205 -1.65 -9.55 -26.30
CA SER A 205 -2.56 -9.00 -27.28
C SER A 205 -1.76 -8.28 -28.35
N SER A 206 -2.21 -8.36 -29.58
CA SER A 206 -1.59 -7.70 -30.75
C SER A 206 -2.64 -7.19 -31.69
N THR A 207 -2.29 -6.19 -32.50
CA THR A 207 -3.16 -5.66 -33.56
C THR A 207 -3.29 -6.60 -34.73
N HIS A 208 -2.28 -7.46 -34.96
CA HIS A 208 -2.19 -8.40 -36.07
C HIS A 208 -1.78 -9.77 -35.55
N ASP A 209 -2.36 -10.84 -36.09
CA ASP A 209 -2.12 -12.23 -35.64
C ASP A 209 -0.68 -12.68 -35.91
N ASP A 210 -0.02 -12.13 -36.90
CA ASP A 210 1.35 -12.44 -37.32
C ASP A 210 2.41 -11.55 -36.69
N PHE A 211 2.09 -10.87 -35.57
CA PHE A 211 3.04 -9.99 -34.89
C PHE A 211 4.23 -10.79 -34.33
N ASN A 212 5.44 -10.46 -34.78
CA ASN A 212 6.66 -11.14 -34.36
C ASN A 212 7.45 -10.23 -33.42
N PHE A 213 7.47 -10.60 -32.13
CA PHE A 213 8.18 -9.85 -31.10
C PHE A 213 9.66 -10.21 -31.05
N ASN A 214 10.52 -9.19 -31.05
CA ASN A 214 11.95 -9.34 -30.88
C ASN A 214 12.43 -8.69 -29.56
N ILE A 215 12.75 -9.53 -28.57
CA ILE A 215 13.25 -9.09 -27.26
C ILE A 215 14.64 -8.43 -27.33
N LYS A 216 15.42 -8.76 -28.38
CA LYS A 216 16.80 -8.25 -28.55
C LYS A 216 16.83 -6.91 -29.32
N ASP A 217 15.69 -6.33 -29.63
CA ASP A 217 15.64 -5.02 -30.27
C ASP A 217 16.23 -3.95 -29.35
N VAL A 218 16.90 -2.98 -29.96
CA VAL A 218 17.65 -1.92 -29.23
C VAL A 218 16.72 -1.09 -28.33
N LEU A 219 15.54 -0.69 -28.85
CA LEU A 219 14.57 0.08 -28.06
C LEU A 219 13.95 -0.75 -26.94
N VAL A 220 13.71 -2.04 -27.16
CA VAL A 220 13.18 -2.96 -26.15
C VAL A 220 14.18 -3.15 -25.01
N SER A 221 15.43 -3.44 -25.34
CA SER A 221 16.50 -3.61 -24.36
C SER A 221 16.69 -2.35 -23.53
N LYS A 222 16.76 -1.19 -24.18
CA LYS A 222 16.90 0.11 -23.51
C LYS A 222 15.71 0.45 -22.61
N ALA A 223 14.48 0.17 -23.06
CA ALA A 223 13.29 0.40 -22.24
C ALA A 223 13.26 -0.45 -20.97
N ILE A 224 13.75 -1.69 -21.03
CA ILE A 224 13.84 -2.59 -19.90
C ILE A 224 14.98 -2.19 -18.94
N GLU A 225 16.16 -1.86 -19.46
CA GLU A 225 17.33 -1.45 -18.68
C GLU A 225 17.10 -0.12 -17.94
N ASP A 226 16.65 0.91 -18.66
CA ASP A 226 16.41 2.25 -18.12
C ASP A 226 15.08 2.34 -17.34
N ARG A 227 14.27 1.29 -17.38
CA ARG A 227 12.91 1.25 -16.80
C ARG A 227 12.03 2.44 -17.22
N SER A 228 12.23 2.91 -18.44
CA SER A 228 11.59 4.11 -18.99
C SER A 228 11.12 3.89 -20.41
N ILE A 229 10.24 4.80 -20.86
CA ILE A 229 9.77 4.77 -22.25
C ILE A 229 10.95 5.06 -23.17
N SER A 230 11.16 4.18 -24.16
CA SER A 230 12.14 4.37 -25.23
C SER A 230 11.42 4.52 -26.55
N TYR A 231 11.81 5.52 -27.35
CA TYR A 231 11.23 5.77 -28.66
C TYR A 231 12.27 6.31 -29.64
N LEU A 232 12.02 6.11 -30.93
CA LEU A 232 12.88 6.61 -32.00
C LEU A 232 12.84 8.13 -32.03
N SER A 233 13.87 8.77 -31.48
CA SER A 233 14.04 10.21 -31.50
C SER A 233 15.04 10.67 -32.60
N LYS A 234 15.85 9.74 -33.12
CA LYS A 234 16.84 9.98 -34.18
C LYS A 234 16.85 8.82 -35.16
N ILE A 235 17.09 9.12 -36.40
CA ILE A 235 17.08 8.16 -37.54
C ILE A 235 18.27 7.17 -37.51
N GLU A 236 19.19 7.29 -36.56
CA GLU A 236 20.45 6.55 -36.54
C GLU A 236 20.39 5.18 -35.82
N GLU A 237 19.28 4.86 -35.13
CA GLU A 237 19.14 3.57 -34.47
C GLU A 237 18.25 2.63 -35.32
N GLU A 238 18.82 1.53 -35.82
CA GLU A 238 18.06 0.47 -36.51
C GLU A 238 17.23 -0.30 -35.48
N SER A 239 15.99 0.10 -35.28
CA SER A 239 15.00 -0.63 -34.50
C SER A 239 13.79 -0.98 -35.36
N LYS A 240 13.21 -2.15 -35.08
CA LYS A 240 11.93 -2.58 -35.68
C LYS A 240 10.77 -1.74 -35.15
N TYR A 241 10.89 -1.23 -33.93
CA TYR A 241 9.83 -0.55 -33.22
C TYR A 241 10.04 0.97 -33.22
N TYR A 242 8.95 1.73 -33.29
CA TYR A 242 8.96 3.17 -33.10
C TYR A 242 8.97 3.57 -31.61
N ALA A 243 8.36 2.73 -30.76
CA ALA A 243 8.38 2.95 -29.32
C ALA A 243 8.25 1.63 -28.55
N ALA A 244 8.84 1.61 -27.34
CA ALA A 244 8.73 0.54 -26.35
C ALA A 244 8.39 1.18 -24.99
N ILE A 245 7.24 0.79 -24.41
CA ILE A 245 6.68 1.35 -23.20
C ILE A 245 6.62 0.24 -22.15
N PRO A 246 7.51 0.23 -21.14
CA PRO A 246 7.54 -0.78 -20.12
C PRO A 246 6.63 -0.42 -18.94
N VAL A 247 5.88 -1.39 -18.45
CA VAL A 247 5.08 -1.32 -17.22
C VAL A 247 5.54 -2.42 -16.28
N PHE A 248 6.32 -2.07 -15.28
CA PHE A 248 6.84 -3.00 -14.30
C PHE A 248 5.80 -3.31 -13.22
N ILE A 249 5.55 -4.61 -12.96
CA ILE A 249 4.73 -5.10 -11.85
C ILE A 249 5.61 -5.42 -10.65
N SER A 250 6.78 -6.00 -10.91
CA SER A 250 7.80 -6.34 -9.93
C SER A 250 9.20 -6.07 -10.51
N GLU A 251 10.25 -6.39 -9.76
CA GLU A 251 11.62 -6.26 -10.27
C GLU A 251 11.91 -7.15 -11.47
N THR A 252 11.17 -8.25 -11.62
CA THR A 252 11.42 -9.31 -12.61
C THR A 252 10.31 -9.48 -13.64
N GLN A 253 9.15 -8.85 -13.44
CA GLN A 253 7.99 -8.98 -14.31
C GLN A 253 7.59 -7.65 -14.92
N VAL A 254 7.52 -7.61 -16.25
CA VAL A 254 7.19 -6.41 -17.02
C VAL A 254 6.17 -6.70 -18.11
N TYR A 255 5.18 -5.84 -18.23
CA TYR A 255 4.38 -5.73 -19.44
C TYR A 255 5.03 -4.68 -20.34
N LEU A 256 5.37 -5.06 -21.54
CA LEU A 256 5.99 -4.19 -22.53
C LEU A 256 5.01 -3.97 -23.69
N PHE A 257 4.65 -2.72 -23.90
CA PHE A 257 3.88 -2.33 -25.08
C PHE A 257 4.83 -1.83 -26.15
N VAL A 258 4.87 -2.54 -27.27
CA VAL A 258 5.72 -2.21 -28.42
C VAL A 258 4.88 -1.69 -29.57
N ILE A 259 5.30 -0.60 -30.17
CA ILE A 259 4.64 0.03 -31.28
C ILE A 259 5.54 -0.09 -32.52
N GLU A 260 5.04 -0.80 -33.53
CA GLU A 260 5.75 -0.99 -34.83
C GLU A 260 5.31 0.07 -35.85
N GLU A 261 4.03 0.51 -35.79
CA GLU A 261 3.50 1.53 -36.69
C GLU A 261 2.53 2.46 -35.93
N ILE A 262 2.74 3.77 -36.05
CA ILE A 262 1.93 4.81 -35.43
C ILE A 262 1.93 6.07 -36.30
N GLY A 263 0.82 6.80 -36.30
CA GLY A 263 0.74 8.06 -37.02
C GLY A 263 1.82 9.05 -36.55
N PHE A 264 2.51 9.70 -37.50
CA PHE A 264 3.67 10.59 -37.24
C PHE A 264 3.39 11.66 -36.20
N LEU A 265 2.21 12.28 -36.22
CA LEU A 265 1.82 13.31 -35.22
C LEU A 265 1.55 12.73 -33.81
N SER A 266 1.30 11.43 -33.72
CA SER A 266 1.04 10.74 -32.45
C SER A 266 2.33 10.24 -31.80
N LEU A 267 3.46 10.18 -32.51
CA LEU A 267 4.74 9.76 -31.95
C LEU A 267 5.41 10.93 -31.23
N ASN A 268 4.96 11.22 -30.04
CA ASN A 268 5.56 12.22 -29.15
C ASN A 268 5.50 11.74 -27.70
N MET A 269 6.36 12.29 -26.83
CA MET A 269 6.50 11.84 -25.45
C MET A 269 5.20 11.94 -24.64
N ASP A 270 4.39 12.98 -24.87
CA ASP A 270 3.13 13.17 -24.15
C ASP A 270 2.12 12.07 -24.49
N THR A 271 2.00 11.71 -25.76
CA THR A 271 1.15 10.59 -26.22
C THR A 271 1.64 9.27 -25.64
N LEU A 272 2.95 9.01 -25.67
CA LEU A 272 3.52 7.76 -25.12
C LEU A 272 3.33 7.67 -23.61
N LEU A 273 3.44 8.77 -22.88
CA LEU A 273 3.13 8.83 -21.44
C LEU A 273 1.65 8.54 -21.18
N MET A 274 0.75 9.05 -22.02
CA MET A 274 -0.68 8.73 -21.91
C MET A 274 -0.95 7.25 -22.14
N ILE A 275 -0.35 6.66 -23.17
CA ILE A 275 -0.46 5.23 -23.46
C ILE A 275 0.05 4.41 -22.27
N ASN A 276 1.23 4.77 -21.74
CA ASN A 276 1.78 4.13 -20.54
C ASN A 276 0.81 4.17 -19.35
N LEU A 277 0.20 5.34 -19.12
CA LEU A 277 -0.77 5.51 -18.04
C LEU A 277 -1.99 4.58 -18.18
N PHE A 278 -2.54 4.45 -19.39
CA PHE A 278 -3.66 3.56 -19.67
C PHE A 278 -3.30 2.10 -19.42
N ILE A 279 -2.17 1.67 -19.95
CA ILE A 279 -1.69 0.30 -19.79
C ILE A 279 -1.46 -0.02 -18.31
N TYR A 280 -0.77 0.89 -17.60
CA TYR A 280 -0.52 0.74 -16.18
C TYR A 280 -1.83 0.64 -15.38
N TYR A 281 -2.80 1.50 -15.68
CA TYR A 281 -4.11 1.50 -15.03
C TYR A 281 -4.82 0.15 -15.20
N VAL A 282 -4.93 -0.32 -16.45
CA VAL A 282 -5.64 -1.58 -16.75
C VAL A 282 -4.95 -2.78 -16.11
N ILE A 283 -3.62 -2.85 -16.16
CA ILE A 283 -2.84 -3.92 -15.53
C ILE A 283 -3.02 -3.89 -14.01
N SER A 284 -2.92 -2.72 -13.40
CA SER A 284 -3.08 -2.55 -11.95
C SER A 284 -4.47 -2.97 -11.48
N GLU A 285 -5.52 -2.52 -12.17
CA GLU A 285 -6.90 -2.89 -11.87
C GLU A 285 -7.13 -4.40 -12.01
N LYS A 286 -6.62 -4.99 -13.10
CA LYS A 286 -6.72 -6.43 -13.31
C LYS A 286 -6.11 -7.21 -12.16
N LEU A 287 -4.89 -6.90 -11.75
CA LEU A 287 -4.18 -7.59 -10.69
C LEU A 287 -4.92 -7.50 -9.33
N ILE A 288 -5.53 -6.35 -9.04
CA ILE A 288 -6.32 -6.19 -7.82
C ILE A 288 -7.62 -6.98 -7.90
N LEU A 289 -8.34 -6.86 -9.02
CA LEU A 289 -9.63 -7.52 -9.21
C LEU A 289 -9.50 -9.05 -9.27
N GLU A 290 -8.41 -9.58 -9.78
CA GLU A 290 -8.12 -11.03 -9.71
C GLU A 290 -8.01 -11.53 -8.26
N LYS A 291 -7.38 -10.76 -7.37
CA LYS A 291 -7.27 -11.12 -5.95
C LYS A 291 -8.61 -11.12 -5.21
N ILE A 292 -9.51 -10.23 -5.59
CA ILE A 292 -10.82 -10.08 -4.92
C ILE A 292 -11.99 -10.72 -5.67
N LYS A 293 -11.73 -11.37 -6.80
CA LYS A 293 -12.74 -11.92 -7.71
C LYS A 293 -13.79 -12.77 -7.03
N ASP A 294 -13.37 -13.70 -6.17
CA ASP A 294 -14.29 -14.59 -5.45
C ASP A 294 -15.16 -13.83 -4.44
N ILE A 295 -14.60 -12.75 -3.86
CA ILE A 295 -15.33 -11.90 -2.92
C ILE A 295 -16.38 -11.10 -3.68
N VAL A 296 -16.02 -10.50 -4.80
CA VAL A 296 -16.95 -9.70 -5.64
C VAL A 296 -18.09 -10.58 -6.14
N LYS A 297 -17.83 -11.82 -6.57
CA LYS A 297 -18.88 -12.75 -7.00
C LYS A 297 -19.85 -13.14 -5.89
N LYS A 298 -19.35 -13.27 -4.67
CA LYS A 298 -20.17 -13.64 -3.51
C LYS A 298 -20.99 -12.47 -2.95
N PHE A 299 -20.51 -11.26 -3.14
CA PHE A 299 -21.05 -10.03 -2.59
C PHE A 299 -21.29 -8.97 -3.67
N ASP A 300 -21.94 -9.36 -4.77
CA ASP A 300 -22.20 -8.56 -5.97
C ASP A 300 -23.04 -7.31 -5.76
N MET A 301 -23.74 -7.24 -4.64
CA MET A 301 -24.55 -6.08 -4.25
C MET A 301 -23.71 -4.88 -3.75
N PHE A 302 -22.45 -5.09 -3.37
CA PHE A 302 -21.57 -4.02 -2.92
C PHE A 302 -20.77 -3.42 -4.08
N ASP A 303 -20.46 -2.12 -3.94
CA ASP A 303 -19.59 -1.45 -4.89
C ASP A 303 -18.18 -2.08 -4.88
N ILE A 304 -17.62 -2.27 -6.08
CA ILE A 304 -16.35 -2.95 -6.26
C ILE A 304 -15.20 -2.16 -5.62
N ASP A 305 -15.24 -0.84 -5.72
CA ASP A 305 -14.20 0.01 -5.13
C ASP A 305 -14.28 -0.05 -3.59
N PHE A 306 -15.49 -0.23 -3.02
CA PHE A 306 -15.66 -0.51 -1.60
C PHE A 306 -15.07 -1.86 -1.19
N ILE A 307 -15.34 -2.92 -1.97
CA ILE A 307 -14.76 -4.26 -1.73
C ILE A 307 -13.23 -4.23 -1.82
N LYS A 308 -12.67 -3.51 -2.80
CA LYS A 308 -11.22 -3.31 -2.95
C LYS A 308 -10.61 -2.68 -1.71
N GLU A 309 -11.20 -1.61 -1.23
CA GLU A 309 -10.68 -0.89 -0.08
C GLU A 309 -10.81 -1.71 1.21
N MET A 310 -11.92 -2.46 1.34
CA MET A 310 -12.12 -3.43 2.44
C MET A 310 -11.04 -4.51 2.43
N HIS A 311 -10.74 -5.08 1.26
CA HIS A 311 -9.69 -6.07 1.11
C HIS A 311 -8.33 -5.49 1.50
N ARG A 312 -8.01 -4.27 1.04
CA ARG A 312 -6.76 -3.57 1.38
C ARG A 312 -6.61 -3.35 2.88
N MET A 313 -7.68 -2.89 3.57
CA MET A 313 -7.64 -2.70 5.02
C MET A 313 -7.51 -4.02 5.78
N SER A 314 -8.14 -5.08 5.31
CA SER A 314 -8.00 -6.42 5.88
C SER A 314 -6.57 -6.96 5.74
N GLU A 315 -5.91 -6.74 4.60
CA GLU A 315 -4.50 -7.10 4.39
C GLU A 315 -3.56 -6.29 5.29
N ILE A 316 -3.79 -4.99 5.41
CA ILE A 316 -2.99 -4.11 6.29
C ILE A 316 -3.12 -4.56 7.75
N LYS A 317 -4.33 -4.89 8.20
CA LYS A 317 -4.53 -5.44 9.54
C LYS A 317 -3.80 -6.77 9.73
N LYS A 318 -3.86 -7.66 8.75
CA LYS A 318 -3.19 -8.97 8.79
C LYS A 318 -1.67 -8.84 8.87
N ASN A 319 -1.08 -7.94 8.07
CA ASN A 319 0.37 -7.83 7.92
C ASN A 319 1.01 -6.92 8.98
N LEU A 320 0.30 -5.89 9.44
CA LEU A 320 0.85 -4.81 10.24
C LEU A 320 0.09 -4.57 11.56
N GLY A 321 -1.04 -5.26 11.78
CA GLY A 321 -1.86 -5.08 12.97
C GLY A 321 -2.53 -3.70 13.07
N ILE A 322 -2.55 -2.92 11.97
CA ILE A 322 -3.15 -1.58 11.98
C ILE A 322 -4.67 -1.72 11.90
N GLU A 323 -5.36 -1.10 12.84
CA GLU A 323 -6.82 -1.15 12.93
C GLU A 323 -7.49 -0.14 12.01
N SER A 324 -8.59 -0.59 11.41
CA SER A 324 -9.57 0.22 10.70
C SER A 324 -10.95 -0.13 11.18
N SER A 325 -11.92 0.74 11.02
CA SER A 325 -13.28 0.52 11.52
C SER A 325 -14.33 0.64 10.42
N LEU A 326 -15.41 -0.08 10.62
CA LEU A 326 -16.64 -0.02 9.85
C LEU A 326 -17.73 0.65 10.67
N VAL A 327 -18.43 1.61 10.08
CA VAL A 327 -19.60 2.24 10.67
C VAL A 327 -20.79 1.93 9.76
N ILE A 328 -21.80 1.28 10.31
CA ILE A 328 -22.99 0.83 9.58
C ILE A 328 -24.19 1.62 10.08
N PHE A 329 -24.83 2.34 9.20
CA PHE A 329 -26.09 3.05 9.44
C PHE A 329 -27.23 2.24 8.82
N GLN A 330 -28.21 1.86 9.60
CA GLN A 330 -29.47 1.28 9.14
C GLN A 330 -30.56 2.34 9.25
N ILE A 331 -31.16 2.71 8.14
CA ILE A 331 -32.13 3.79 8.06
C ILE A 331 -33.44 3.25 7.55
N LYS A 332 -34.52 3.33 8.37
CA LYS A 332 -35.87 2.92 7.99
C LYS A 332 -36.64 4.13 7.44
N GLY A 333 -37.25 3.97 6.25
CA GLY A 333 -38.03 4.99 5.60
C GLY A 333 -37.40 5.54 4.33
N SER A 334 -38.21 5.91 3.34
CA SER A 334 -37.76 6.26 1.98
C SER A 334 -37.59 7.76 1.70
N ILE A 335 -38.10 8.65 2.55
CA ILE A 335 -38.36 10.06 2.15
C ILE A 335 -37.07 10.92 2.19
N GLU A 336 -36.05 10.56 3.00
CA GLU A 336 -34.86 11.39 3.19
C GLU A 336 -33.53 10.69 2.85
N ASN A 337 -33.59 9.54 2.18
CA ASN A 337 -32.43 8.71 1.92
C ASN A 337 -31.30 9.43 1.18
N GLU A 338 -31.61 10.24 0.18
CA GLU A 338 -30.62 11.01 -0.59
C GLU A 338 -30.03 12.17 0.22
N ASN A 339 -30.82 12.83 1.04
CA ASN A 339 -30.35 13.91 1.92
C ASN A 339 -29.34 13.35 2.94
N ILE A 340 -29.65 12.19 3.54
CA ILE A 340 -28.78 11.53 4.51
C ILE A 340 -27.48 11.09 3.84
N LYS A 341 -27.53 10.47 2.65
CA LYS A 341 -26.34 10.10 1.89
C LYS A 341 -25.46 11.31 1.62
N ASN A 342 -26.03 12.41 1.19
CA ASN A 342 -25.29 13.63 0.88
C ASN A 342 -24.68 14.28 2.13
N LEU A 343 -25.40 14.28 3.26
CA LEU A 343 -24.87 14.75 4.54
C LEU A 343 -23.70 13.89 5.01
N LEU A 344 -23.79 12.57 4.90
CA LEU A 344 -22.71 11.67 5.24
C LEU A 344 -21.50 11.89 4.33
N ARG A 345 -21.70 11.94 3.00
CA ARG A 345 -20.61 12.19 2.03
C ARG A 345 -19.83 13.46 2.30
N LYS A 346 -20.50 14.56 2.63
CA LYS A 346 -19.86 15.84 2.94
C LYS A 346 -18.97 15.79 4.19
N ASN A 347 -19.19 14.81 5.06
CA ASN A 347 -18.47 14.67 6.32
C ASN A 347 -17.40 13.57 6.31
N LEU A 348 -17.19 12.90 5.18
CA LEU A 348 -16.14 11.91 4.98
C LEU A 348 -14.79 12.60 4.80
N ARG A 349 -13.74 11.93 5.26
CA ARG A 349 -12.34 12.29 4.95
C ARG A 349 -11.99 11.75 3.57
N GLY A 350 -10.92 12.26 2.96
CA GLY A 350 -10.48 11.83 1.64
C GLY A 350 -10.11 10.34 1.53
N LEU A 351 -9.83 9.67 2.64
CA LEU A 351 -9.54 8.23 2.68
C LEU A 351 -10.77 7.37 3.01
N ASP A 352 -11.82 7.98 3.56
CA ASP A 352 -13.03 7.24 3.93
C ASP A 352 -13.78 6.81 2.68
N THR A 353 -14.29 5.58 2.68
CA THR A 353 -15.12 5.04 1.59
C THR A 353 -16.50 4.71 2.10
N MET A 354 -17.51 5.02 1.28
CA MET A 354 -18.91 4.81 1.62
C MET A 354 -19.60 4.01 0.53
N ASP A 355 -20.34 3.00 0.95
CA ASP A 355 -21.25 2.26 0.09
C ASP A 355 -22.66 2.27 0.67
N SER A 356 -23.68 2.06 -0.16
CA SER A 356 -25.07 2.07 0.26
C SER A 356 -25.92 1.03 -0.46
N LEU A 357 -26.63 0.23 0.31
CA LEU A 357 -27.53 -0.81 -0.15
C LEU A 357 -28.97 -0.43 0.21
N PHE A 358 -29.89 -0.51 -0.74
CA PHE A 358 -31.32 -0.30 -0.48
C PHE A 358 -32.10 -1.61 -0.64
N ILE A 359 -32.72 -2.06 0.44
CA ILE A 359 -33.53 -3.27 0.48
C ILE A 359 -34.99 -2.88 0.36
N GLN A 360 -35.57 -3.13 -0.81
CA GLN A 360 -36.95 -2.71 -1.14
C GLN A 360 -38.02 -3.37 -0.24
N GLU A 361 -37.85 -4.67 0.06
CA GLU A 361 -38.83 -5.46 0.85
C GLU A 361 -39.00 -4.92 2.26
N GLU A 362 -37.96 -4.39 2.89
CA GLU A 362 -37.98 -3.87 4.26
C GLU A 362 -38.00 -2.34 4.33
N ASN A 363 -37.96 -1.67 3.18
CA ASN A 363 -37.80 -0.22 3.07
C ASN A 363 -36.61 0.28 3.94
N LEU A 364 -35.50 -0.45 3.86
CA LEU A 364 -34.30 -0.29 4.67
C LEU A 364 -33.13 0.19 3.80
N LEU A 365 -32.56 1.33 4.14
CA LEU A 365 -31.30 1.80 3.57
C LEU A 365 -30.16 1.48 4.53
N ILE A 366 -29.16 0.77 4.05
CA ILE A 366 -27.93 0.49 4.77
C ILE A 366 -26.82 1.35 4.14
N ILE A 367 -26.20 2.19 4.94
CA ILE A 367 -25.03 2.96 4.54
C ILE A 367 -23.86 2.44 5.36
N THR A 368 -22.84 1.98 4.67
CA THR A 368 -21.61 1.48 5.30
C THR A 368 -20.45 2.42 4.98
N ILE A 369 -19.76 2.84 6.02
CA ILE A 369 -18.60 3.71 5.91
C ILE A 369 -17.39 2.98 6.45
N LEU A 370 -16.39 2.79 5.61
CA LEU A 370 -15.08 2.29 5.99
C LEU A 370 -14.20 3.48 6.39
N LEU A 371 -13.63 3.41 7.58
CA LEU A 371 -12.73 4.40 8.15
C LEU A 371 -11.31 3.81 8.22
N PRO A 372 -10.47 4.01 7.19
CA PRO A 372 -9.10 3.51 7.18
C PRO A 372 -8.27 4.07 8.33
N PHE A 373 -7.41 3.21 8.90
CA PHE A 373 -6.47 3.55 9.99
C PHE A 373 -7.12 4.16 11.23
N THR A 374 -8.42 3.95 11.41
CA THR A 374 -9.19 4.52 12.52
C THR A 374 -9.61 3.39 13.45
N PRO A 375 -9.09 3.34 14.69
CA PRO A 375 -9.53 2.37 15.68
C PRO A 375 -10.97 2.66 16.14
N ILE A 376 -11.61 1.72 16.84
CA ILE A 376 -12.99 1.86 17.32
C ILE A 376 -13.21 3.16 18.11
N SER A 377 -12.23 3.58 18.92
CA SER A 377 -12.32 4.84 19.66
C SER A 377 -12.45 6.06 18.75
N GLY A 378 -11.70 6.09 17.66
CA GLY A 378 -11.77 7.14 16.64
C GLY A 378 -13.08 7.07 15.84
N ALA A 379 -13.58 5.86 15.57
CA ALA A 379 -14.87 5.65 14.92
C ALA A 379 -16.05 6.14 15.79
N ASN A 380 -15.99 5.96 17.10
CA ASN A 380 -16.97 6.53 18.04
C ASN A 380 -17.02 8.06 17.94
N SER A 381 -15.86 8.73 17.91
CA SER A 381 -15.79 10.18 17.75
C SER A 381 -16.35 10.66 16.40
N PHE A 382 -16.10 9.89 15.31
CA PHE A 382 -16.70 10.14 14.02
C PHE A 382 -18.23 10.03 14.08
N VAL A 383 -18.75 8.95 14.69
CA VAL A 383 -20.19 8.72 14.85
C VAL A 383 -20.85 9.80 15.67
N GLU A 384 -20.26 10.26 16.79
CA GLU A 384 -20.81 11.35 17.59
C GLU A 384 -20.91 12.65 16.77
N ARG A 385 -19.89 12.99 16.01
CA ARG A 385 -19.90 14.16 15.12
C ARG A 385 -21.01 14.05 14.09
N VAL A 386 -21.11 12.90 13.40
CA VAL A 386 -22.13 12.66 12.37
C VAL A 386 -23.53 12.63 12.97
N LYS A 387 -23.70 12.02 14.15
CA LYS A 387 -24.97 12.03 14.88
C LYS A 387 -25.47 13.46 15.15
N ASN A 388 -24.59 14.34 15.63
CA ASN A 388 -24.95 15.74 15.89
C ASN A 388 -25.43 16.43 14.61
N ILE A 389 -24.72 16.24 13.48
CA ILE A 389 -25.09 16.80 12.19
C ILE A 389 -26.44 16.24 11.70
N LEU A 390 -26.67 14.94 11.83
CA LEU A 390 -27.93 14.33 11.44
C LEU A 390 -29.09 14.81 12.33
N VAL A 391 -28.87 14.95 13.63
CA VAL A 391 -29.89 15.45 14.57
C VAL A 391 -30.23 16.93 14.30
N GLU A 392 -29.24 17.76 13.98
CA GLU A 392 -29.48 19.16 13.59
C GLU A 392 -30.30 19.30 12.30
N ASN A 393 -30.12 18.40 11.34
CA ASN A 393 -30.80 18.47 10.05
C ASN A 393 -32.14 17.70 9.99
N LEU A 394 -32.29 16.61 10.79
CA LEU A 394 -33.42 15.69 10.69
C LEU A 394 -34.35 15.66 11.93
N SER A 395 -33.93 16.19 13.04
CA SER A 395 -34.49 16.10 14.40
C SER A 395 -34.05 14.86 15.19
N LEU A 396 -34.00 15.02 16.52
CA LEU A 396 -33.58 13.93 17.44
C LEU A 396 -34.61 12.76 17.40
N SER A 397 -35.89 13.05 17.33
CA SER A 397 -36.95 12.05 17.31
C SER A 397 -36.90 11.17 16.05
N PHE A 398 -36.56 11.75 14.90
CA PHE A 398 -36.38 10.99 13.66
C PHE A 398 -35.14 10.07 13.77
N PHE A 399 -34.05 10.60 14.30
CA PHE A 399 -32.80 9.83 14.44
C PHE A 399 -33.00 8.59 15.33
N GLU A 400 -33.55 8.76 16.53
CA GLU A 400 -33.78 7.67 17.49
C GLU A 400 -34.75 6.61 16.99
N LYS A 401 -35.77 7.01 16.23
CA LYS A 401 -36.79 6.09 15.73
C LYS A 401 -36.37 5.32 14.48
N ASN A 402 -35.61 5.96 13.59
CA ASN A 402 -35.36 5.42 12.24
C ASN A 402 -33.94 5.04 11.95
N ILE A 403 -32.95 5.46 12.76
CA ILE A 403 -31.52 5.19 12.49
C ILE A 403 -30.93 4.32 13.58
N LYS A 404 -30.46 3.13 13.20
CA LYS A 404 -29.64 2.29 14.04
C LYS A 404 -28.19 2.38 13.57
N LEU A 405 -27.28 2.34 14.54
CA LEU A 405 -25.85 2.46 14.34
C LEU A 405 -25.13 1.23 14.89
N LYS A 406 -24.18 0.71 14.10
CA LYS A 406 -23.25 -0.33 14.53
C LYS A 406 -21.84 0.06 14.15
N ILE A 407 -20.90 -0.15 15.05
CA ILE A 407 -19.47 0.10 14.82
C ILE A 407 -18.75 -1.21 15.01
N GLU A 408 -17.92 -1.59 14.07
CA GLU A 408 -17.12 -2.82 14.11
C GLU A 408 -15.68 -2.53 13.70
N ALA A 409 -14.73 -3.27 14.27
CA ALA A 409 -13.37 -3.30 13.76
C ALA A 409 -13.30 -4.16 12.50
N VAL A 410 -12.60 -3.67 11.49
CA VAL A 410 -12.34 -4.46 10.27
C VAL A 410 -11.63 -5.76 10.64
N ASP A 411 -12.16 -6.90 10.20
CA ASP A 411 -11.56 -8.23 10.40
C ASP A 411 -10.46 -8.48 9.35
N ILE A 412 -9.57 -9.40 9.62
CA ILE A 412 -8.50 -9.86 8.71
C ILE A 412 -9.11 -10.49 7.45
N ASN A 413 -10.30 -11.08 7.55
CA ASN A 413 -11.00 -11.69 6.43
C ASN A 413 -12.02 -10.69 5.84
N PRO A 414 -11.81 -10.16 4.63
CA PRO A 414 -12.72 -9.18 4.01
C PRO A 414 -14.14 -9.74 3.78
N ALA A 415 -14.27 -11.04 3.48
CA ALA A 415 -15.58 -11.68 3.31
C ALA A 415 -16.40 -11.69 4.61
N LYS A 416 -15.75 -11.81 5.77
CA LYS A 416 -16.41 -11.77 7.07
C LYS A 416 -16.94 -10.37 7.38
N ASN A 417 -16.19 -9.32 7.01
CA ASN A 417 -16.64 -7.94 7.15
C ASN A 417 -17.91 -7.66 6.33
N LEU A 418 -17.93 -8.09 5.07
CA LEU A 418 -19.10 -7.94 4.21
C LEU A 418 -20.28 -8.77 4.69
N GLN A 419 -20.02 -9.97 5.21
CA GLN A 419 -21.07 -10.80 5.79
C GLN A 419 -21.67 -10.17 7.06
N SER A 420 -20.86 -9.55 7.93
CA SER A 420 -21.37 -8.86 9.13
C SER A 420 -22.27 -7.70 8.78
N ILE A 421 -22.02 -6.99 7.66
CA ILE A 421 -22.93 -5.96 7.16
C ILE A 421 -24.29 -6.57 6.78
N LEU A 422 -24.28 -7.71 6.10
CA LEU A 422 -25.52 -8.41 5.71
C LEU A 422 -26.27 -9.02 6.90
N GLU A 423 -25.56 -9.48 7.93
CA GLU A 423 -26.19 -9.99 9.16
C GLU A 423 -26.91 -8.90 9.95
N THR A 424 -26.58 -7.63 9.73
CA THR A 424 -27.34 -6.51 10.32
C THR A 424 -28.71 -6.32 9.67
N ILE A 425 -29.00 -6.98 8.54
CA ILE A 425 -30.30 -6.95 7.86
C ILE A 425 -31.34 -7.81 8.57
N LYS A 426 -30.88 -8.85 9.25
CA LYS A 426 -31.75 -9.75 10.05
C LYS A 426 -32.00 -9.19 11.45
#